data_a79ff29fbf46caae5b43252f9b46d81a
#
_entry.id   a79ff29fbf46caae5b43252f9b46d81a
#
_cell.length_a   1.000
_cell.length_b   1.000
_cell.length_c   1.000
_cell.angle_alpha   90.00
_cell.angle_beta   90.00
_cell.angle_gamma   90.00
#
_symmetry.space_group_name_H-M   'P 1'
#
loop_
_entity.id
_entity.type
_entity.pdbx_description
1 polymer ?
#
loop_
_entity_poly.entity_id
_entity_poly.type
_entity_poly.pdbx_seq_one_letter_code
_entity_poly.pdbx_strand_id
1 'polypeptide(L)'
;LLCRVIGDAGNPNMDQNLNTGPNSITTDENDCTNYVQSLDGRYGFRLRFDTPEDNVLARGTRLSLSLSGTVLTREENPERYTISSLVGENMVESVAGEAIPVKQRRISELTDDDVYTFVSLENTEFLFKEGSYANVYENYSLSSDVNASQTGNNNRMDGWASLLMDDAGNSIYAP
;
A
#
# COMPACT_ATOMS: atom_id res chain seq x y z
N LEU A 1 16.77 -10.91 7.18
CA LEU A 1 16.09 -10.70 5.90
C LEU A 1 16.82 -9.60 5.12
N LEU A 2 17.18 -9.88 3.88
CA LEU A 2 17.74 -8.87 2.96
C LEU A 2 16.67 -8.51 1.94
N CYS A 3 16.31 -7.24 1.86
CA CYS A 3 15.16 -6.78 1.07
C CYS A 3 15.33 -5.36 0.53
N ARG A 4 14.38 -4.95 -0.27
CA ARG A 4 14.25 -3.61 -0.86
C ARG A 4 12.97 -2.95 -0.36
N VAL A 5 13.07 -1.75 0.16
CA VAL A 5 11.91 -0.94 0.57
C VAL A 5 11.16 -0.46 -0.68
N ILE A 6 9.88 -0.74 -0.74
CA ILE A 6 8.99 -0.32 -1.82
C ILE A 6 7.96 0.72 -1.37
N GLY A 7 7.68 0.79 -0.07
CA GLY A 7 6.91 1.87 0.54
C GLY A 7 7.76 3.11 0.79
N ASP A 8 7.19 4.08 1.45
CA ASP A 8 7.86 5.33 1.82
C ASP A 8 7.28 5.84 3.14
N ALA A 9 8.09 5.93 4.19
CA ALA A 9 7.65 6.46 5.49
C ALA A 9 7.16 7.92 5.40
N GLY A 10 7.70 8.71 4.46
CA GLY A 10 7.27 10.09 4.24
C GLY A 10 5.93 10.22 3.47
N ASN A 11 5.52 9.14 2.77
CA ASN A 11 4.26 9.06 2.03
C ASN A 11 3.71 7.65 2.18
N PRO A 12 3.20 7.27 3.36
CA PRO A 12 2.73 5.93 3.63
C PRO A 12 1.50 5.62 2.77
N ASN A 13 1.42 4.40 2.26
CA ASN A 13 0.20 3.88 1.69
C ASN A 13 -0.80 3.69 2.82
N MET A 14 -1.92 4.40 2.73
CA MET A 14 -2.95 4.35 3.75
C MET A 14 -3.74 3.04 3.65
N ASP A 15 -3.69 2.24 4.72
CA ASP A 15 -4.71 1.23 4.94
C ASP A 15 -6.01 1.95 5.30
N GLN A 16 -7.06 1.59 4.58
CA GLN A 16 -8.37 2.17 4.81
C GLN A 16 -8.91 1.80 6.18
N ASN A 17 -9.22 2.81 6.98
CA ASN A 17 -10.09 2.62 8.11
C ASN A 17 -11.47 3.23 7.81
N LEU A 18 -12.38 2.42 7.30
CA LEU A 18 -13.75 2.79 6.96
C LEU A 18 -14.56 3.33 8.15
N ASN A 19 -14.06 3.18 9.37
CA ASN A 19 -14.74 3.62 10.58
C ASN A 19 -14.33 5.04 11.03
N THR A 20 -13.33 5.62 10.39
CA THR A 20 -12.89 6.97 10.71
C THR A 20 -13.54 7.98 9.77
N GLY A 21 -13.97 9.10 10.31
CA GLY A 21 -14.50 10.19 9.49
C GLY A 21 -13.39 10.82 8.62
N PRO A 22 -13.78 11.65 7.63
CA PRO A 22 -12.86 12.20 6.62
C PRO A 22 -11.69 13.04 7.19
N ASN A 23 -11.79 13.46 8.42
CA ASN A 23 -10.76 14.24 9.10
C ASN A 23 -9.98 13.45 10.15
N SER A 24 -10.17 12.15 10.22
CA SER A 24 -9.54 11.29 11.21
C SER A 24 -8.96 10.04 10.56
N ILE A 25 -8.13 10.25 9.54
CA ILE A 25 -7.22 9.20 9.10
C ILE A 25 -6.29 8.98 10.29
N THR A 26 -6.42 7.84 10.94
CA THR A 26 -5.46 7.46 11.97
C THR A 26 -4.15 7.16 11.29
N THR A 27 -3.28 8.13 11.32
CA THR A 27 -1.96 8.06 10.72
C THR A 27 -1.06 7.10 11.49
N ASP A 28 -1.28 6.93 12.80
CA ASP A 28 -0.41 6.11 13.66
C ASP A 28 -0.20 4.69 13.11
N GLU A 29 -1.24 4.05 12.62
CA GLU A 29 -1.11 2.72 12.04
C GLU A 29 -0.35 2.74 10.71
N ASN A 30 -0.61 3.73 9.87
CA ASN A 30 0.07 3.90 8.59
C ASN A 30 1.51 4.34 8.79
N ASP A 31 1.76 5.23 9.75
CA ASP A 31 3.10 5.73 10.06
C ASP A 31 4.01 4.61 10.61
N CYS A 32 3.44 3.63 11.32
CA CYS A 32 4.14 2.42 11.74
C CYS A 32 4.30 1.36 10.64
N THR A 33 3.77 1.56 9.43
CA THR A 33 3.73 0.54 8.39
C THR A 33 4.65 0.89 7.23
N ASN A 34 5.37 -0.10 6.74
CA ASN A 34 6.13 0.00 5.49
C ASN A 34 6.06 -1.33 4.72
N TYR A 35 6.51 -1.33 3.49
CA TYR A 35 6.47 -2.49 2.62
C TYR A 35 7.85 -2.74 2.03
N VAL A 36 8.24 -4.00 2.00
CA VAL A 36 9.51 -4.44 1.41
C VAL A 36 9.28 -5.63 0.50
N GLN A 37 10.16 -5.77 -0.47
CA GLN A 37 10.25 -6.98 -1.30
C GLN A 37 11.65 -7.58 -1.23
N SER A 38 11.77 -8.87 -1.57
CA SER A 38 13.07 -9.51 -1.76
C SER A 38 13.88 -8.79 -2.84
N LEU A 39 15.21 -8.91 -2.82
CA LEU A 39 16.07 -8.20 -3.77
C LEU A 39 15.80 -8.57 -5.23
N ASP A 40 15.29 -9.77 -5.48
CA ASP A 40 14.86 -10.24 -6.80
C ASP A 40 13.40 -9.90 -7.14
N GLY A 41 12.69 -9.23 -6.23
CA GLY A 41 11.29 -8.82 -6.39
C GLY A 41 10.27 -9.95 -6.31
N ARG A 42 10.65 -11.17 -5.92
CA ARG A 42 9.75 -12.34 -5.95
C ARG A 42 8.73 -12.36 -4.83
N TYR A 43 9.11 -11.91 -3.64
CA TYR A 43 8.30 -11.97 -2.43
C TYR A 43 8.20 -10.61 -1.77
N GLY A 44 7.03 -10.30 -1.23
CA GLY A 44 6.77 -9.07 -0.50
C GLY A 44 6.39 -9.32 0.96
N PHE A 45 6.65 -8.32 1.81
CA PHE A 45 6.29 -8.33 3.22
C PHE A 45 5.79 -6.97 3.64
N ARG A 46 4.77 -6.96 4.50
CA ARG A 46 4.39 -5.80 5.28
C ARG A 46 5.25 -5.76 6.54
N LEU A 47 5.83 -4.61 6.84
CA LEU A 47 6.56 -4.33 8.07
C LEU A 47 5.68 -3.50 9.01
N ARG A 48 5.61 -3.91 10.28
CA ARG A 48 4.92 -3.17 11.34
C ARG A 48 5.92 -2.85 12.43
N PHE A 49 6.22 -1.57 12.55
CA PHE A 49 7.05 -1.03 13.62
C PHE A 49 6.22 -0.79 14.88
N ASP A 50 6.85 -0.85 16.04
CA ASP A 50 6.17 -0.59 17.31
C ASP A 50 5.84 0.90 17.48
N THR A 51 6.66 1.78 16.89
CA THR A 51 6.44 3.23 16.91
C THR A 51 6.64 3.85 15.52
N PRO A 52 6.00 4.99 15.22
CA PRO A 52 6.23 5.73 13.97
C PRO A 52 7.69 6.18 13.80
N GLU A 53 8.36 6.52 14.90
CA GLU A 53 9.74 7.01 14.91
C GLU A 53 10.73 5.94 14.45
N ASP A 54 10.39 4.67 14.59
CA ASP A 54 11.18 3.55 14.11
C ASP A 54 11.06 3.34 12.60
N ASN A 55 9.99 3.83 11.98
CA ASN A 55 9.75 3.71 10.54
C ASN A 55 10.38 4.90 9.79
N VAL A 56 11.68 4.86 9.60
CA VAL A 56 12.44 5.89 8.86
C VAL A 56 12.79 5.47 7.42
N LEU A 57 12.15 4.44 6.91
CA LEU A 57 12.49 3.80 5.65
C LEU A 57 11.95 4.57 4.45
N ALA A 58 12.84 4.94 3.54
CA ALA A 58 12.48 5.57 2.27
C ALA A 58 12.50 4.53 1.13
N ARG A 59 11.67 4.79 0.11
CA ARG A 59 11.58 3.95 -1.09
C ARG A 59 12.96 3.78 -1.76
N GLY A 60 13.26 2.56 -2.19
CA GLY A 60 14.52 2.22 -2.84
C GLY A 60 15.66 1.87 -1.87
N THR A 61 15.45 1.97 -0.57
CA THR A 61 16.44 1.55 0.41
C THR A 61 16.66 0.04 0.36
N ARG A 62 17.91 -0.40 0.23
CA ARG A 62 18.30 -1.78 0.49
C ARG A 62 18.48 -1.95 1.99
N LEU A 63 17.75 -2.89 2.56
CA LEU A 63 17.65 -3.11 3.99
C LEU A 63 18.13 -4.51 4.36
N SER A 64 18.99 -4.60 5.35
CA SER A 64 19.28 -5.84 6.08
C SER A 64 18.55 -5.79 7.42
N LEU A 65 17.54 -6.67 7.58
CA LEU A 65 16.65 -6.69 8.72
C LEU A 65 16.94 -7.91 9.61
N SER A 66 17.21 -7.68 10.88
CA SER A 66 17.22 -8.73 11.90
C SER A 66 15.78 -9.13 12.23
N LEU A 67 15.49 -10.42 12.24
CA LEU A 67 14.19 -10.94 12.65
C LEU A 67 14.17 -11.39 14.13
N SER A 68 15.20 -11.08 14.88
CA SER A 68 15.24 -11.40 16.31
C SER A 68 14.20 -10.56 17.06
N GLY A 69 13.34 -11.22 17.82
CA GLY A 69 12.29 -10.56 18.60
C GLY A 69 11.03 -10.19 17.81
N THR A 70 11.03 -10.39 16.50
CA THR A 70 9.86 -10.08 15.66
C THR A 70 8.87 -11.23 15.60
N VAL A 71 7.66 -10.94 15.12
CA VAL A 71 6.59 -11.90 14.88
C VAL A 71 6.27 -11.94 13.40
N LEU A 72 6.34 -13.13 12.78
CA LEU A 72 5.88 -13.36 11.41
C LEU A 72 4.44 -13.89 11.44
N THR A 73 3.54 -13.16 10.84
CA THR A 73 2.13 -13.54 10.67
C THR A 73 1.84 -13.82 9.20
N ARG A 74 1.15 -14.93 8.94
CA ARG A 74 0.59 -15.27 7.64
C ARG A 74 -0.92 -15.06 7.66
N GLU A 75 -1.43 -14.38 6.64
CA GLU A 75 -2.87 -14.24 6.40
C GLU A 75 -3.20 -14.89 5.06
N GLU A 76 -4.46 -15.28 4.88
CA GLU A 76 -4.96 -15.91 3.66
C GLU A 76 -6.00 -15.02 2.98
N ASN A 77 -6.19 -15.23 1.68
CA ASN A 77 -7.17 -14.54 0.83
C ASN A 77 -6.97 -13.02 0.70
N PRO A 78 -5.91 -12.54 0.07
CA PRO A 78 -4.79 -13.28 -0.54
C PRO A 78 -3.75 -13.72 0.51
N GLU A 79 -2.91 -14.70 0.15
CA GLU A 79 -1.78 -15.07 1.01
C GLU A 79 -0.80 -13.90 1.12
N ARG A 80 -0.53 -13.46 2.35
CA ARG A 80 0.35 -12.34 2.64
C ARG A 80 1.04 -12.48 3.98
N TYR A 81 2.17 -11.83 4.11
CA TYR A 81 3.01 -11.96 5.28
C TYR A 81 3.30 -10.61 5.90
N THR A 82 3.15 -10.53 7.22
CA THR A 82 3.48 -9.35 8.02
C THR A 82 4.56 -9.70 9.03
N ILE A 83 5.60 -8.86 9.11
CA ILE A 83 6.61 -8.91 10.14
C ILE A 83 6.31 -7.75 11.10
N SER A 84 5.95 -8.07 12.34
CA SER A 84 5.59 -7.10 13.37
C SER A 84 6.53 -7.14 14.56
N SER A 85 6.30 -6.26 15.53
CA SER A 85 7.18 -6.02 16.68
C SER A 85 8.61 -5.62 16.23
N LEU A 86 8.64 -4.75 15.23
CA LEU A 86 9.88 -4.17 14.74
C LEU A 86 10.23 -2.89 15.51
N VAL A 87 11.47 -2.77 15.87
CA VAL A 87 12.07 -1.57 16.47
C VAL A 87 13.28 -1.14 15.64
N GLY A 88 13.78 0.08 15.87
CA GLY A 88 14.89 0.63 15.09
C GLY A 88 16.13 -0.26 15.05
N GLU A 89 16.42 -0.98 16.13
CA GLU A 89 17.56 -1.90 16.23
C GLU A 89 17.46 -3.12 15.31
N ASN A 90 16.28 -3.46 14.81
CA ASN A 90 16.13 -4.51 13.81
C ASN A 90 16.74 -4.13 12.45
N MET A 91 16.91 -2.83 12.17
CA MET A 91 17.54 -2.35 10.94
C MET A 91 19.07 -2.39 11.07
N VAL A 92 19.67 -3.51 10.64
CA VAL A 92 21.12 -3.76 10.79
C VAL A 92 21.96 -2.94 9.81
N GLU A 93 21.47 -2.80 8.58
CA GLU A 93 22.11 -2.02 7.52
C GLU A 93 21.05 -1.45 6.59
N SER A 94 21.22 -0.20 6.22
CA SER A 94 20.39 0.44 5.21
C SER A 94 21.23 1.24 4.20
N VAL A 95 20.99 1.03 2.91
CA VAL A 95 21.66 1.72 1.81
C VAL A 95 20.60 2.31 0.90
N ALA A 96 20.58 3.63 0.80
CA ALA A 96 19.56 4.36 0.03
C ALA A 96 19.85 4.37 -1.49
N GLY A 97 18.80 4.62 -2.26
CA GLY A 97 18.92 5.05 -3.66
C GLY A 97 19.10 3.95 -4.70
N GLU A 98 18.76 2.71 -4.40
CA GLU A 98 18.84 1.64 -5.39
C GLU A 98 17.53 1.44 -6.15
N ALA A 99 17.63 0.96 -7.40
CA ALA A 99 16.47 0.63 -8.23
C ALA A 99 15.65 -0.51 -7.61
N ILE A 100 14.35 -0.38 -7.69
CA ILE A 100 13.39 -1.41 -7.25
C ILE A 100 13.11 -2.33 -8.43
N PRO A 101 13.34 -3.65 -8.32
CA PRO A 101 12.86 -4.61 -9.30
C PRO A 101 11.34 -4.50 -9.47
N VAL A 102 10.88 -4.42 -10.72
CA VAL A 102 9.48 -4.28 -11.08
C VAL A 102 9.03 -5.52 -11.82
N LYS A 103 7.96 -6.15 -11.35
CA LYS A 103 7.28 -7.21 -12.11
C LYS A 103 6.31 -6.57 -13.09
N GLN A 104 6.36 -6.95 -14.35
CA GLN A 104 5.34 -6.58 -15.33
C GLN A 104 4.21 -7.60 -15.28
N ARG A 105 2.97 -7.14 -15.17
CA ARG A 105 1.78 -7.97 -15.03
C ARG A 105 0.62 -7.38 -15.82
N ARG A 106 -0.25 -8.24 -16.30
CA ARG A 106 -1.64 -7.90 -16.58
C ARG A 106 -2.48 -8.11 -15.30
N ILE A 107 -3.62 -7.48 -15.20
CA ILE A 107 -4.50 -7.67 -14.03
C ILE A 107 -4.85 -9.14 -13.84
N SER A 108 -5.11 -9.87 -14.93
CA SER A 108 -5.42 -11.31 -14.92
C SER A 108 -4.26 -12.23 -14.52
N GLU A 109 -3.03 -11.71 -14.49
CA GLU A 109 -1.85 -12.47 -14.11
C GLU A 109 -1.42 -12.26 -12.66
N LEU A 110 -2.12 -11.37 -11.94
CA LEU A 110 -1.84 -11.14 -10.53
C LEU A 110 -2.16 -12.38 -9.70
N THR A 111 -1.24 -12.70 -8.82
CA THR A 111 -1.34 -13.83 -7.89
C THR A 111 -0.95 -13.41 -6.48
N ASP A 112 -1.10 -14.29 -5.51
CA ASP A 112 -0.68 -14.05 -4.13
C ASP A 112 0.82 -13.73 -4.02
N ASP A 113 1.64 -14.25 -4.95
CA ASP A 113 3.09 -13.93 -5.02
C ASP A 113 3.38 -12.47 -5.39
N ASP A 114 2.37 -11.74 -5.86
CA ASP A 114 2.53 -10.32 -6.22
C ASP A 114 2.15 -9.38 -5.06
N VAL A 115 1.56 -9.92 -3.98
CA VAL A 115 1.20 -9.14 -2.79
C VAL A 115 2.45 -8.54 -2.15
N TYR A 116 2.38 -7.24 -1.84
CA TYR A 116 3.50 -6.46 -1.29
C TYR A 116 4.76 -6.49 -2.16
N THR A 117 4.61 -6.64 -3.48
CA THR A 117 5.71 -6.45 -4.43
C THR A 117 5.43 -5.26 -5.35
N PHE A 118 6.47 -4.73 -5.97
CA PHE A 118 6.34 -3.61 -6.89
C PHE A 118 6.00 -4.14 -8.28
N VAL A 119 4.76 -3.88 -8.72
CA VAL A 119 4.26 -4.31 -10.02
C VAL A 119 3.98 -3.13 -10.93
N SER A 120 4.17 -3.33 -12.23
CA SER A 120 3.70 -2.44 -13.30
C SER A 120 2.58 -3.15 -14.03
N LEU A 121 1.40 -2.56 -14.05
CA LEU A 121 0.27 -3.09 -14.76
C LEU A 121 0.28 -2.62 -16.21
N GLU A 122 0.20 -3.57 -17.14
CA GLU A 122 0.21 -3.30 -18.58
C GLU A 122 -1.21 -3.20 -19.12
N ASN A 123 -1.37 -2.36 -20.16
CA ASN A 123 -2.62 -2.19 -20.90
C ASN A 123 -3.81 -1.88 -20.00
N THR A 124 -3.61 -1.02 -19.04
CA THR A 124 -4.65 -0.59 -18.09
C THR A 124 -5.05 0.85 -18.32
N GLU A 125 -6.31 1.14 -18.07
CA GLU A 125 -6.87 2.49 -18.04
C GLU A 125 -7.77 2.67 -16.81
N PHE A 126 -8.01 3.91 -16.43
CA PHE A 126 -9.00 4.21 -15.42
C PHE A 126 -10.40 3.97 -15.99
N LEU A 127 -11.21 3.21 -15.29
CA LEU A 127 -12.59 2.91 -15.73
C LEU A 127 -13.45 4.17 -15.81
N PHE A 128 -13.19 5.14 -14.94
CA PHE A 128 -13.91 6.41 -14.93
C PHE A 128 -13.01 7.55 -15.40
N LYS A 129 -13.48 8.30 -16.39
CA LYS A 129 -12.70 9.37 -17.04
C LYS A 129 -12.64 10.67 -16.24
N GLU A 130 -13.53 10.88 -15.28
CA GLU A 130 -13.67 12.13 -14.58
C GLU A 130 -13.69 11.94 -13.07
N GLY A 131 -12.77 12.60 -12.38
CA GLY A 131 -12.84 13.00 -10.99
C GLY A 131 -12.74 11.91 -9.91
N SER A 132 -12.95 10.67 -10.25
CA SER A 132 -13.05 9.61 -9.27
C SER A 132 -11.70 9.11 -8.73
N TYR A 133 -10.63 9.38 -9.42
CA TYR A 133 -9.29 8.91 -9.04
C TYR A 133 -8.53 9.88 -8.13
N ALA A 134 -9.05 11.05 -7.90
CA ALA A 134 -8.39 12.08 -7.08
C ALA A 134 -9.07 12.34 -5.74
N ASN A 135 -10.35 12.02 -5.61
CA ASN A 135 -11.16 12.29 -4.43
C ASN A 135 -12.34 11.34 -4.37
N VAL A 136 -12.11 10.14 -3.87
CA VAL A 136 -13.18 9.17 -3.67
C VAL A 136 -13.64 9.23 -2.23
N TYR A 137 -14.96 9.32 -2.06
CA TYR A 137 -15.60 9.33 -0.77
C TYR A 137 -16.55 8.15 -0.66
N GLU A 138 -16.56 7.49 0.47
CA GLU A 138 -17.54 6.45 0.75
C GLU A 138 -18.96 7.02 0.60
N ASN A 139 -19.86 6.23 0.01
CA ASN A 139 -21.23 6.65 -0.31
C ASN A 139 -21.32 7.85 -1.26
N TYR A 140 -20.25 8.17 -1.94
CA TYR A 140 -20.31 9.17 -2.98
C TYR A 140 -21.06 8.62 -4.19
N SER A 141 -22.15 9.27 -4.57
CA SER A 141 -22.84 8.98 -5.81
C SER A 141 -22.40 9.97 -6.87
N LEU A 142 -21.79 9.48 -7.93
CA LEU A 142 -21.39 10.29 -9.09
C LEU A 142 -22.57 11.03 -9.73
N SER A 143 -23.79 10.56 -9.51
CA SER A 143 -25.00 11.17 -10.05
C SER A 143 -25.63 12.22 -9.14
N SER A 144 -25.25 12.26 -7.87
CA SER A 144 -25.86 13.16 -6.89
C SER A 144 -25.02 14.36 -6.55
N ASP A 145 -24.01 14.54 -7.36
CA ASP A 145 -23.14 15.66 -7.45
C ASP A 145 -22.23 15.98 -6.25
N VAL A 146 -21.19 16.64 -6.63
CA VAL A 146 -20.14 17.19 -5.77
C VAL A 146 -20.70 17.96 -4.57
N ASN A 147 -21.89 18.52 -4.68
CA ASN A 147 -22.51 19.32 -3.63
C ASN A 147 -23.02 18.48 -2.46
N ALA A 148 -23.48 17.28 -2.71
CA ALA A 148 -23.94 16.40 -1.64
C ALA A 148 -22.76 15.93 -0.76
N SER A 149 -21.60 15.74 -1.35
CA SER A 149 -20.38 15.40 -0.62
C SER A 149 -19.82 16.57 0.17
N GLN A 150 -20.06 17.79 -0.28
CA GLN A 150 -19.58 18.99 0.40
C GLN A 150 -20.45 19.43 1.57
N THR A 151 -21.67 18.99 1.63
CA THR A 151 -22.62 19.35 2.68
C THR A 151 -22.63 18.40 3.89
N GLY A 152 -21.71 17.49 3.96
CA GLY A 152 -21.25 17.04 5.25
C GLY A 152 -21.58 15.64 5.69
N ASN A 153 -22.57 14.95 5.23
CA ASN A 153 -22.87 13.63 5.79
C ASN A 153 -22.21 12.46 5.03
N ASN A 154 -21.67 12.73 3.86
CA ASN A 154 -21.06 11.71 3.01
C ASN A 154 -19.59 12.01 2.66
N ASN A 155 -18.98 12.90 3.38
CA ASN A 155 -17.58 13.31 3.18
C ASN A 155 -16.60 12.34 3.82
N ARG A 156 -16.81 11.05 3.64
CA ARG A 156 -15.81 10.08 4.09
C ARG A 156 -14.91 9.74 2.92
N MET A 157 -13.63 10.02 3.10
CA MET A 157 -12.62 9.45 2.22
C MET A 157 -12.61 7.95 2.43
N ASP A 158 -12.85 7.19 1.39
CA ASP A 158 -12.79 5.76 1.49
C ASP A 158 -11.43 5.16 1.06
N GLY A 159 -10.45 6.00 0.93
CA GLY A 159 -9.05 5.64 0.85
C GLY A 159 -8.61 4.98 -0.45
N TRP A 160 -9.51 4.54 -1.32
CA TRP A 160 -9.17 4.06 -2.64
C TRP A 160 -9.85 4.91 -3.72
N ALA A 161 -9.06 5.23 -4.70
CA ALA A 161 -9.42 6.32 -5.59
C ALA A 161 -10.06 5.83 -6.86
N SER A 162 -9.65 4.72 -7.41
CA SER A 162 -10.13 4.37 -8.73
C SER A 162 -10.05 2.89 -9.04
N LEU A 163 -10.85 2.51 -10.01
CA LEU A 163 -10.84 1.20 -10.61
C LEU A 163 -10.01 1.27 -11.89
N LEU A 164 -8.95 0.48 -11.97
CA LEU A 164 -8.21 0.23 -13.18
C LEU A 164 -8.83 -0.97 -13.90
N MET A 165 -8.93 -0.89 -15.21
CA MET A 165 -9.42 -1.96 -16.06
C MET A 165 -8.42 -2.23 -17.19
N ASP A 166 -8.21 -3.48 -17.53
CA ASP A 166 -7.42 -3.89 -18.67
C ASP A 166 -8.28 -4.06 -19.93
N ASP A 167 -7.61 -4.33 -21.06
CA ASP A 167 -8.23 -4.56 -22.38
C ASP A 167 -9.12 -5.81 -22.45
N ALA A 168 -9.00 -6.72 -21.48
CA ALA A 168 -9.82 -7.93 -21.36
C ALA A 168 -11.01 -7.77 -20.41
N GLY A 169 -11.16 -6.59 -19.77
CA GLY A 169 -12.23 -6.28 -18.84
C GLY A 169 -11.98 -6.75 -17.40
N ASN A 170 -10.77 -7.19 -17.08
CA ASN A 170 -10.40 -7.42 -15.71
C ASN A 170 -10.16 -6.09 -15.00
N SER A 171 -10.47 -6.01 -13.72
CA SER A 171 -10.34 -4.78 -12.95
C SER A 171 -9.71 -4.97 -11.59
N ILE A 172 -9.06 -3.92 -11.09
CA ILE A 172 -8.45 -3.85 -9.77
C ILE A 172 -8.58 -2.43 -9.22
N TYR A 173 -8.77 -2.30 -7.93
CA TYR A 173 -8.73 -1.00 -7.26
C TYR A 173 -7.28 -0.53 -7.10
N ALA A 174 -7.08 0.75 -7.43
CA ALA A 174 -5.84 1.47 -7.20
C ALA A 174 -6.06 2.48 -6.07
N PRO A 175 -5.48 2.25 -4.89
CA PRO A 175 -5.55 3.18 -3.76
C PRO A 175 -4.80 4.47 -4.01
#